data_d1f8f9c27d3f32e53550a3485531c27c
#
_entry.id   d1f8f9c27d3f32e53550a3485531c27c
#
_cell.length_a   1.000
_cell.length_b   1.000
_cell.length_c   1.000
_cell.angle_alpha   90.00
_cell.angle_beta   90.00
_cell.angle_gamma   90.00
#
_symmetry.space_group_name_H-M   'P 1'
#
loop_
_entity.id
_entity.type
_entity.pdbx_description
1 polymer ?
#
loop_
_entity_poly.entity_id
_entity_poly.type
_entity_poly.pdbx_seq_one_letter_code
_entity_poly.pdbx_strand_id
1 'polypeptide(L)'
;MALSYIGGKSKIGTWIRNYIPNNIETYVEPFSGMFWVFFKLNTPIFKNLKTVVYNDVNPLNVNLYLCLKDYKKFWEMTQNTPIENKELFNKCKSDLFDTEFVLDMNNPNFDIAIKYAYVLSQVWSGTDPKKGNLILKGGYEGKDGVYKSKFEIFRSKLIDPKWHRYFDAITNIENLDFEEVIKKYDSPTTYFYCDPPYFKTEDYYINHDFGIQTHERLANALKAMEGRFSLSYYHFDLLDKWFPVTEYTWKDKEFAKTAMAVPGKAQTKGTEILIMNY
;
A
#
# COMPACT_ATOMS: atom_id res chain seq x y z
N MET A 1 -4.09 8.31 -0.05
CA MET A 1 -3.52 8.58 1.29
C MET A 1 -2.32 9.51 1.16
N ALA A 2 -1.97 10.26 2.23
CA ALA A 2 -0.79 11.14 2.22
C ALA A 2 0.43 10.48 2.90
N LEU A 3 0.31 9.23 3.33
CA LEU A 3 1.37 8.51 4.00
C LEU A 3 2.37 7.96 2.98
N SER A 4 3.65 8.10 3.31
CA SER A 4 4.73 7.54 2.49
C SER A 4 4.91 6.06 2.80
N TYR A 5 5.10 5.24 1.77
CA TYR A 5 5.36 3.81 1.95
C TYR A 5 6.29 3.31 0.84
N ILE A 6 7.09 2.30 1.16
CA ILE A 6 8.01 1.67 0.20
C ILE A 6 7.17 1.01 -0.90
N GLY A 7 7.59 1.12 -2.16
CA GLY A 7 6.87 0.52 -3.28
C GLY A 7 5.53 1.17 -3.63
N GLY A 8 5.13 2.26 -2.94
CA GLY A 8 3.81 2.87 -3.11
C GLY A 8 3.45 3.27 -4.55
N LYS A 9 2.33 2.79 -5.06
CA LYS A 9 1.84 2.97 -6.45
C LYS A 9 1.14 4.31 -6.71
N SER A 10 1.37 5.34 -5.90
CA SER A 10 0.67 6.62 -6.01
C SER A 10 0.78 7.28 -7.40
N LYS A 11 1.91 7.10 -8.09
CA LYS A 11 2.17 7.67 -9.43
C LYS A 11 1.57 6.86 -10.56
N ILE A 12 1.60 5.54 -10.46
CA ILE A 12 1.17 4.62 -11.52
C ILE A 12 -0.17 3.93 -11.25
N GLY A 13 -0.74 4.11 -10.04
CA GLY A 13 -2.01 3.46 -9.67
C GLY A 13 -3.17 3.78 -10.62
N THR A 14 -3.21 4.98 -11.22
CA THR A 14 -4.20 5.31 -12.24
C THR A 14 -4.00 4.53 -13.53
N TRP A 15 -2.74 4.27 -13.92
CA TRP A 15 -2.44 3.42 -15.06
C TRP A 15 -2.83 1.97 -14.79
N ILE A 16 -2.48 1.41 -13.62
CA ILE A 16 -2.87 0.05 -13.21
C ILE A 16 -4.39 -0.10 -13.24
N ARG A 17 -5.12 0.86 -12.64
CA ARG A 17 -6.59 0.85 -12.63
C ARG A 17 -7.22 0.69 -14.02
N ASN A 18 -6.61 1.21 -15.09
CA ASN A 18 -7.17 1.14 -16.44
C ASN A 18 -7.25 -0.29 -16.99
N TYR A 19 -6.53 -1.22 -16.37
CA TYR A 19 -6.57 -2.65 -16.73
C TYR A 19 -7.47 -3.46 -15.81
N ILE A 20 -7.99 -2.89 -14.72
CA ILE A 20 -8.91 -3.62 -13.82
C ILE A 20 -10.27 -3.81 -14.47
N PRO A 21 -10.79 -5.05 -14.58
CA PRO A 21 -12.08 -5.31 -15.17
C PRO A 21 -13.22 -4.62 -14.41
N ASN A 22 -14.21 -4.10 -15.15
CA ASN A 22 -15.35 -3.40 -14.54
C ASN A 22 -16.40 -4.34 -13.91
N ASN A 23 -16.37 -5.63 -14.24
CA ASN A 23 -17.38 -6.62 -13.87
C ASN A 23 -16.94 -7.52 -12.70
N ILE A 24 -16.13 -6.99 -11.80
CA ILE A 24 -15.70 -7.69 -10.58
C ILE A 24 -16.65 -7.38 -9.43
N GLU A 25 -16.87 -8.36 -8.56
CA GLU A 25 -17.65 -8.20 -7.32
C GLU A 25 -16.78 -8.17 -6.06
N THR A 26 -15.62 -8.81 -6.11
CA THR A 26 -14.65 -8.84 -5.03
C THR A 26 -13.31 -8.26 -5.50
N TYR A 27 -12.77 -7.33 -4.75
CA TYR A 27 -11.45 -6.73 -4.95
C TYR A 27 -10.53 -7.08 -3.78
N VAL A 28 -9.37 -7.63 -4.06
CA VAL A 28 -8.40 -8.07 -3.05
C VAL A 28 -7.01 -7.55 -3.37
N GLU A 29 -6.32 -6.97 -2.39
CA GLU A 29 -4.87 -6.77 -2.45
C GLU A 29 -4.20 -7.62 -1.37
N PRO A 30 -3.52 -8.74 -1.73
CA PRO A 30 -2.81 -9.59 -0.77
C PRO A 30 -1.60 -8.90 -0.11
N PHE A 31 -1.07 -7.88 -0.76
CA PHE A 31 0.07 -7.04 -0.33
C PHE A 31 -0.36 -5.57 -0.34
N SER A 32 -1.31 -5.20 0.51
CA SER A 32 -2.02 -3.92 0.40
C SER A 32 -1.15 -2.69 0.70
N GLY A 33 -0.20 -2.77 1.65
CA GLY A 33 0.57 -1.61 2.07
C GLY A 33 -0.32 -0.40 2.37
N MET A 34 -0.16 0.69 1.60
CA MET A 34 -1.02 1.88 1.72
C MET A 34 -2.21 1.87 0.73
N PHE A 35 -2.55 0.75 0.15
CA PHE A 35 -3.76 0.51 -0.66
C PHE A 35 -3.94 1.49 -1.82
N TRP A 36 -2.82 1.86 -2.46
CA TRP A 36 -2.80 2.95 -3.42
C TRP A 36 -3.64 2.71 -4.66
N VAL A 37 -3.72 1.46 -5.15
CA VAL A 37 -4.50 1.13 -6.36
C VAL A 37 -5.98 1.16 -6.06
N PHE A 38 -6.41 0.62 -4.92
CA PHE A 38 -7.79 0.72 -4.46
C PHE A 38 -8.31 2.17 -4.43
N PHE A 39 -7.53 3.11 -3.87
CA PHE A 39 -7.91 4.53 -3.83
C PHE A 39 -7.94 5.22 -5.21
N LYS A 40 -7.61 4.53 -6.29
CA LYS A 40 -7.73 5.00 -7.68
C LYS A 40 -8.91 4.38 -8.42
N LEU A 41 -9.64 3.44 -7.83
CA LEU A 41 -10.77 2.80 -8.49
C LEU A 41 -11.80 3.85 -8.94
N ASN A 42 -12.26 3.68 -10.17
CA ASN A 42 -13.28 4.56 -10.76
C ASN A 42 -14.70 4.10 -10.39
N THR A 43 -15.67 4.96 -10.65
CA THR A 43 -17.06 4.70 -10.30
C THR A 43 -17.66 3.42 -10.91
N PRO A 44 -17.40 3.05 -12.18
CA PRO A 44 -17.91 1.81 -12.75
C PRO A 44 -17.47 0.55 -11.99
N ILE A 45 -16.17 0.43 -11.69
CA ILE A 45 -15.65 -0.69 -10.88
C ILE A 45 -16.28 -0.65 -9.49
N PHE A 46 -16.23 0.50 -8.84
CA PHE A 46 -16.62 0.67 -7.46
C PHE A 46 -18.10 0.33 -7.19
N LYS A 47 -18.98 0.58 -8.17
CA LYS A 47 -20.42 0.28 -8.05
C LYS A 47 -20.75 -1.21 -8.00
N ASN A 48 -19.91 -2.04 -8.59
CA ASN A 48 -20.13 -3.48 -8.67
C ASN A 48 -19.52 -4.23 -7.47
N LEU A 49 -18.65 -3.57 -6.71
CA LEU A 49 -17.98 -4.20 -5.59
C LEU A 49 -18.96 -4.48 -4.44
N LYS A 50 -18.98 -5.74 -4.02
CA LYS A 50 -19.68 -6.24 -2.82
C LYS A 50 -18.69 -6.48 -1.68
N THR A 51 -17.46 -6.87 -2.04
CA THR A 51 -16.40 -7.19 -1.09
C THR A 51 -15.09 -6.49 -1.49
N VAL A 52 -14.48 -5.82 -0.52
CA VAL A 52 -13.16 -5.21 -0.64
C VAL A 52 -12.32 -5.72 0.51
N VAL A 53 -11.24 -6.42 0.16
CA VAL A 53 -10.33 -7.05 1.12
C VAL A 53 -9.00 -6.31 1.15
N TYR A 54 -8.67 -5.78 2.29
CA TYR A 54 -7.34 -5.31 2.64
C TYR A 54 -6.59 -6.43 3.34
N ASN A 55 -5.41 -6.82 2.86
CA ASN A 55 -4.53 -7.74 3.57
C ASN A 55 -3.09 -7.23 3.59
N ASP A 56 -2.44 -7.39 4.71
CA ASP A 56 -1.01 -7.14 4.84
C ASP A 56 -0.45 -8.02 5.97
N VAL A 57 0.74 -8.57 5.78
CA VAL A 57 1.41 -9.34 6.84
C VAL A 57 2.04 -8.43 7.91
N ASN A 58 2.24 -7.14 7.60
CA ASN A 58 2.73 -6.16 8.57
C ASN A 58 1.61 -5.75 9.54
N PRO A 59 1.69 -6.11 10.83
CA PRO A 59 0.65 -5.82 11.81
C PRO A 59 0.42 -4.33 12.03
N LEU A 60 1.43 -3.47 11.82
CA LEU A 60 1.26 -2.01 11.92
C LEU A 60 0.39 -1.46 10.80
N ASN A 61 0.52 -1.99 9.57
CA ASN A 61 -0.33 -1.64 8.45
C ASN A 61 -1.79 -2.06 8.73
N VAL A 62 -1.98 -3.30 9.19
CA VAL A 62 -3.31 -3.83 9.51
C VAL A 62 -3.98 -3.01 10.61
N ASN A 63 -3.27 -2.74 11.71
CA ASN A 63 -3.79 -1.91 12.81
C ASN A 63 -4.18 -0.51 12.34
N LEU A 64 -3.40 0.11 11.46
CA LEU A 64 -3.74 1.41 10.86
C LEU A 64 -5.07 1.35 10.11
N TYR A 65 -5.28 0.30 9.30
CA TYR A 65 -6.53 0.15 8.53
C TYR A 65 -7.73 -0.24 9.38
N LEU A 66 -7.54 -1.03 10.45
CA LEU A 66 -8.59 -1.27 11.46
C LEU A 66 -9.02 0.05 12.11
N CYS A 67 -8.08 0.91 12.51
CA CYS A 67 -8.39 2.23 13.07
C CYS A 67 -9.07 3.16 12.05
N LEU A 68 -8.78 3.05 10.75
CA LEU A 68 -9.43 3.81 9.69
C LEU A 68 -10.92 3.45 9.52
N LYS A 69 -11.39 2.31 10.03
CA LYS A 69 -12.83 1.99 10.06
C LYS A 69 -13.61 2.91 11.00
N ASP A 70 -12.97 3.45 12.04
CA ASP A 70 -13.53 4.52 12.88
C ASP A 70 -12.70 5.82 12.68
N TYR A 71 -12.76 6.34 11.46
CA TYR A 71 -11.99 7.53 11.04
C TYR A 71 -12.36 8.78 11.85
N LYS A 72 -13.57 8.86 12.43
CA LYS A 72 -13.99 9.98 13.29
C LYS A 72 -13.21 9.97 14.59
N LYS A 73 -13.23 8.85 15.31
CA LYS A 73 -12.43 8.65 16.52
C LYS A 73 -10.96 8.83 16.25
N PHE A 74 -10.47 8.28 15.13
CA PHE A 74 -9.08 8.45 14.73
C PHE A 74 -8.72 9.93 14.56
N TRP A 75 -9.55 10.70 13.86
CA TRP A 75 -9.36 12.14 13.70
C TRP A 75 -9.34 12.87 15.05
N GLU A 76 -10.32 12.64 15.92
CA GLU A 76 -10.39 13.23 17.25
C GLU A 76 -9.10 12.99 18.06
N MET A 77 -8.61 11.75 18.06
CA MET A 77 -7.40 11.40 18.81
C MET A 77 -6.12 12.02 18.22
N THR A 78 -6.10 12.40 16.95
CA THR A 78 -4.93 13.06 16.33
C THR A 78 -4.82 14.54 16.67
N GLN A 79 -5.86 15.20 17.27
CA GLN A 79 -5.91 16.67 17.38
C GLN A 79 -4.79 17.25 18.23
N ASN A 80 -4.36 16.54 19.26
CA ASN A 80 -3.30 16.95 20.16
C ASN A 80 -1.89 16.57 19.69
N THR A 81 -1.78 15.88 18.53
CA THR A 81 -0.47 15.48 17.99
C THR A 81 0.16 16.65 17.24
N PRO A 82 1.37 17.13 17.61
CA PRO A 82 2.09 18.16 16.90
C PRO A 82 2.31 17.82 15.43
N ILE A 83 2.29 18.82 14.55
CA ILE A 83 2.43 18.61 13.10
C ILE A 83 3.83 18.11 12.73
N GLU A 84 4.86 18.77 13.29
CA GLU A 84 6.26 18.44 13.11
C GLU A 84 6.99 18.64 14.43
N ASN A 85 7.53 17.54 15.00
CA ASN A 85 8.31 17.60 16.23
C ASN A 85 9.34 16.46 16.23
N LYS A 86 10.62 16.80 16.32
CA LYS A 86 11.73 15.83 16.25
C LYS A 86 11.75 14.88 17.43
N GLU A 87 11.48 15.37 18.64
CA GLU A 87 11.49 14.54 19.85
C GLU A 87 10.34 13.53 19.80
N LEU A 88 9.14 14.00 19.43
CA LEU A 88 7.98 13.14 19.25
C LEU A 88 8.23 12.10 18.15
N PHE A 89 8.83 12.50 17.01
CA PHE A 89 9.15 11.57 15.94
C PHE A 89 10.09 10.45 16.41
N ASN A 90 11.16 10.79 17.12
CA ASN A 90 12.11 9.82 17.65
C ASN A 90 11.43 8.90 18.68
N LYS A 91 10.60 9.46 19.56
CA LYS A 91 9.82 8.69 20.52
C LYS A 91 8.86 7.73 19.82
N CYS A 92 8.11 8.20 18.82
CA CYS A 92 7.21 7.33 18.05
C CYS A 92 7.96 6.19 17.35
N LYS A 93 9.15 6.45 16.80
CA LYS A 93 9.99 5.39 16.22
C LYS A 93 10.41 4.35 17.25
N SER A 94 10.89 4.78 18.40
CA SER A 94 11.28 3.87 19.48
C SER A 94 10.07 3.03 19.93
N ASP A 95 8.95 3.66 20.21
CA ASP A 95 7.72 2.99 20.64
C ASP A 95 7.21 1.94 19.61
N LEU A 96 7.46 2.15 18.31
CA LEU A 96 6.97 1.28 17.23
C LEU A 96 7.93 0.14 16.88
N PHE A 97 9.24 0.35 17.01
CA PHE A 97 10.23 -0.54 16.40
C PHE A 97 11.25 -1.13 17.39
N ASP A 98 11.33 -0.63 18.62
CA ASP A 98 12.19 -1.18 19.68
C ASP A 98 11.47 -2.23 20.53
N THR A 99 10.13 -2.30 20.41
CA THR A 99 9.27 -3.31 21.04
C THR A 99 8.43 -4.03 19.98
N GLU A 100 8.15 -5.30 20.22
CA GLU A 100 7.25 -6.06 19.33
C GLU A 100 5.81 -5.60 19.55
N PHE A 101 5.14 -5.22 18.45
CA PHE A 101 3.73 -4.89 18.46
C PHE A 101 2.90 -6.15 18.19
N VAL A 102 2.05 -6.51 19.13
CA VAL A 102 1.08 -7.61 18.99
C VAL A 102 -0.25 -7.03 18.52
N LEU A 103 -0.69 -7.47 17.34
CA LEU A 103 -1.95 -7.06 16.74
C LEU A 103 -3.14 -7.74 17.44
N ASP A 104 -4.14 -6.92 17.82
CA ASP A 104 -5.46 -7.41 18.21
C ASP A 104 -6.48 -6.97 17.15
N MET A 105 -6.98 -7.93 16.37
CA MET A 105 -7.95 -7.69 15.28
C MET A 105 -9.28 -7.14 15.78
N ASN A 106 -9.65 -7.43 17.03
CA ASN A 106 -10.93 -7.03 17.61
C ASN A 106 -10.85 -5.72 18.39
N ASN A 107 -9.63 -5.31 18.79
CA ASN A 107 -9.42 -4.10 19.58
C ASN A 107 -8.22 -3.30 19.03
N PRO A 108 -8.40 -2.59 17.90
CA PRO A 108 -7.31 -1.87 17.25
C PRO A 108 -6.73 -0.76 18.14
N ASN A 109 -5.42 -0.66 18.15
CA ASN A 109 -4.68 0.29 18.97
C ASN A 109 -4.50 1.64 18.23
N PHE A 110 -5.33 2.62 18.58
CA PHE A 110 -5.29 3.96 17.99
C PHE A 110 -4.01 4.73 18.32
N ASP A 111 -3.42 4.56 19.50
CA ASP A 111 -2.14 5.23 19.85
C ASP A 111 -1.02 4.76 18.92
N ILE A 112 -0.89 3.45 18.73
CA ILE A 112 0.06 2.87 17.76
C ILE A 112 -0.23 3.33 16.34
N ALA A 113 -1.50 3.38 15.93
CA ALA A 113 -1.88 3.84 14.59
C ALA A 113 -1.52 5.32 14.34
N ILE A 114 -1.71 6.20 15.36
CA ILE A 114 -1.33 7.61 15.30
C ILE A 114 0.20 7.74 15.18
N LYS A 115 0.96 7.06 16.03
CA LYS A 115 2.42 7.05 15.99
C LYS A 115 2.93 6.57 14.63
N TYR A 116 2.34 5.50 14.09
CA TYR A 116 2.72 4.94 12.81
C TYR A 116 2.40 5.90 11.65
N ALA A 117 1.20 6.48 11.60
CA ALA A 117 0.82 7.47 10.61
C ALA A 117 1.72 8.72 10.71
N TYR A 118 2.08 9.15 11.92
CA TYR A 118 2.99 10.26 12.16
C TYR A 118 4.38 9.97 11.57
N VAL A 119 4.99 8.83 11.88
CA VAL A 119 6.30 8.45 11.36
C VAL A 119 6.27 8.32 9.84
N LEU A 120 5.28 7.62 9.26
CA LEU A 120 5.13 7.48 7.81
C LEU A 120 4.96 8.82 7.08
N SER A 121 4.36 9.81 7.74
CA SER A 121 4.19 11.16 7.16
C SER A 121 5.47 11.98 7.17
N GLN A 122 6.44 11.66 8.04
CA GLN A 122 7.64 12.47 8.28
C GLN A 122 8.91 11.87 7.67
N VAL A 123 8.88 10.63 7.19
CA VAL A 123 10.02 10.02 6.49
C VAL A 123 9.99 10.29 5.00
N TRP A 124 11.15 10.17 4.36
CA TRP A 124 11.25 10.27 2.90
C TRP A 124 10.48 9.14 2.22
N SER A 125 9.78 9.48 1.13
CA SER A 125 9.00 8.50 0.37
C SER A 125 9.89 7.37 -0.15
N GLY A 126 9.52 6.12 0.14
CA GLY A 126 10.29 4.94 -0.26
C GLY A 126 11.43 4.56 0.69
N THR A 127 11.51 5.20 1.87
CA THR A 127 12.44 4.80 2.93
C THR A 127 11.72 3.91 3.94
N ASP A 128 12.41 2.86 4.38
CA ASP A 128 12.00 2.06 5.54
C ASP A 128 11.77 2.98 6.76
N PRO A 129 10.57 3.04 7.34
CA PRO A 129 10.27 3.95 8.44
C PRO A 129 11.13 3.68 9.68
N LYS A 130 11.61 2.43 9.89
CA LYS A 130 12.55 2.09 10.97
C LYS A 130 13.91 2.74 10.77
N LYS A 131 14.41 2.81 9.53
CA LYS A 131 15.71 3.38 9.16
C LYS A 131 15.61 4.88 8.81
N GLY A 132 14.43 5.36 8.41
CA GLY A 132 14.23 6.73 7.94
C GLY A 132 14.48 7.80 9.01
N ASN A 133 15.02 8.94 8.58
CA ASN A 133 15.16 10.13 9.41
C ASN A 133 14.01 11.11 9.18
N LEU A 134 13.75 11.94 10.19
CA LEU A 134 12.77 13.03 10.09
C LEU A 134 13.16 13.98 8.97
N ILE A 135 12.20 14.30 8.10
CA ILE A 135 12.33 15.34 7.09
C ILE A 135 11.42 16.49 7.50
N LEU A 136 12.05 17.57 7.97
CA LEU A 136 11.36 18.83 8.23
C LEU A 136 10.83 19.39 6.91
N LYS A 137 9.62 19.98 6.96
CA LYS A 137 8.92 20.56 5.79
C LYS A 137 8.76 19.59 4.62
N GLY A 138 8.59 18.28 4.91
CA GLY A 138 8.32 17.23 3.91
C GLY A 138 6.91 17.29 3.28
N GLY A 139 6.14 18.32 3.55
CA GLY A 139 4.78 18.55 3.05
C GLY A 139 4.71 19.20 1.68
N TYR A 140 3.58 19.84 1.40
CA TYR A 140 3.30 20.52 0.14
C TYR A 140 2.88 21.98 0.42
N GLU A 141 3.41 22.89 -0.38
CA GLU A 141 2.90 24.24 -0.46
C GLU A 141 1.69 24.26 -1.40
N GLY A 142 0.56 24.74 -0.91
CA GLY A 142 -0.65 24.88 -1.70
C GLY A 142 -0.52 26.05 -2.70
N LYS A 143 -1.47 26.15 -3.65
CA LYS A 143 -1.55 27.25 -4.61
C LYS A 143 -1.78 28.61 -3.93
N ASP A 144 -2.23 28.57 -2.70
CA ASP A 144 -2.44 29.71 -1.78
C ASP A 144 -1.17 30.12 -1.01
N GLY A 145 -0.03 29.48 -1.28
CA GLY A 145 1.22 29.68 -0.55
C GLY A 145 1.24 29.10 0.87
N VAL A 146 0.19 28.37 1.26
CA VAL A 146 0.11 27.76 2.59
C VAL A 146 0.77 26.39 2.59
N TYR A 147 1.79 26.25 3.43
CA TYR A 147 2.44 24.95 3.64
C TYR A 147 1.55 24.05 4.51
N LYS A 148 1.39 22.80 4.06
CA LYS A 148 0.73 21.73 4.83
C LYS A 148 1.65 20.52 4.94
N SER A 149 1.88 20.08 6.16
CA SER A 149 2.64 18.84 6.39
C SER A 149 1.88 17.62 5.85
N LYS A 150 2.57 16.54 5.57
CA LYS A 150 1.91 15.29 5.15
C LYS A 150 1.00 14.74 6.26
N PHE A 151 1.31 14.99 7.53
CA PHE A 151 0.46 14.58 8.63
C PHE A 151 -0.85 15.37 8.68
N GLU A 152 -0.81 16.71 8.45
CA GLU A 152 -2.02 17.53 8.31
C GLU A 152 -2.87 17.06 7.13
N ILE A 153 -2.23 16.75 5.99
CA ILE A 153 -2.94 16.21 4.82
C ILE A 153 -3.57 14.85 5.14
N PHE A 154 -2.90 14.00 5.90
CA PHE A 154 -3.49 12.75 6.38
C PHE A 154 -4.72 13.01 7.26
N ARG A 155 -4.58 13.87 8.28
CA ARG A 155 -5.68 14.24 9.18
C ARG A 155 -6.88 14.82 8.44
N SER A 156 -6.65 15.69 7.46
CA SER A 156 -7.74 16.29 6.67
C SER A 156 -8.55 15.26 5.90
N LYS A 157 -7.94 14.14 5.52
CA LYS A 157 -8.64 13.05 4.82
C LYS A 157 -9.51 12.21 5.73
N LEU A 158 -9.23 12.18 7.01
CA LEU A 158 -10.07 11.48 7.99
C LEU A 158 -11.45 12.10 8.13
N ILE A 159 -11.60 13.40 7.81
CA ILE A 159 -12.87 14.13 7.87
C ILE A 159 -13.43 14.53 6.49
N ASP A 160 -12.73 14.23 5.42
CA ASP A 160 -13.19 14.54 4.06
C ASP A 160 -14.12 13.43 3.54
N PRO A 161 -15.42 13.72 3.27
CA PRO A 161 -16.40 12.75 2.80
C PRO A 161 -15.98 12.01 1.53
N LYS A 162 -15.12 12.62 0.72
CA LYS A 162 -14.56 12.00 -0.48
C LYS A 162 -13.77 10.71 -0.15
N TRP A 163 -13.15 10.66 1.04
CA TRP A 163 -12.36 9.51 1.49
C TRP A 163 -13.18 8.50 2.27
N HIS A 164 -14.24 8.95 2.95
CA HIS A 164 -15.12 8.08 3.75
C HIS A 164 -15.66 6.92 2.90
N ARG A 165 -16.12 7.19 1.67
CA ARG A 165 -16.61 6.15 0.76
C ARG A 165 -15.61 5.00 0.55
N TYR A 166 -14.31 5.29 0.58
CA TYR A 166 -13.29 4.26 0.44
C TYR A 166 -13.07 3.51 1.76
N PHE A 167 -13.03 4.22 2.89
CA PHE A 167 -12.87 3.59 4.19
C PHE A 167 -14.07 2.69 4.51
N ASP A 168 -15.28 3.16 4.21
CA ASP A 168 -16.52 2.41 4.43
C ASP A 168 -16.61 1.18 3.51
N ALA A 169 -16.10 1.26 2.30
CA ALA A 169 -16.12 0.18 1.33
C ALA A 169 -15.19 -0.99 1.65
N ILE A 170 -14.18 -0.83 2.51
CA ILE A 170 -13.34 -1.93 2.96
C ILE A 170 -14.19 -2.85 3.85
N THR A 171 -14.56 -4.02 3.36
CA THR A 171 -15.43 -4.96 4.08
C THR A 171 -14.62 -5.87 5.00
N ASN A 172 -13.44 -6.28 4.58
CA ASN A 172 -12.58 -7.22 5.28
C ASN A 172 -11.17 -6.66 5.42
N ILE A 173 -10.61 -6.80 6.60
CA ILE A 173 -9.20 -6.50 6.89
C ILE A 173 -8.60 -7.78 7.45
N GLU A 174 -7.52 -8.25 6.83
CA GLU A 174 -6.87 -9.51 7.14
C GLU A 174 -5.40 -9.27 7.51
N ASN A 175 -4.83 -10.21 8.27
CA ASN A 175 -3.41 -10.28 8.56
C ASN A 175 -2.93 -11.71 8.29
N LEU A 176 -3.02 -12.13 7.05
CA LEU A 176 -2.77 -13.51 6.60
C LEU A 176 -1.61 -13.56 5.60
N ASP A 177 -1.02 -14.75 5.43
CA ASP A 177 -0.14 -15.03 4.29
C ASP A 177 -0.93 -14.87 2.98
N PHE A 178 -0.26 -14.44 1.91
CA PHE A 178 -0.90 -14.19 0.62
C PHE A 178 -1.59 -15.43 0.03
N GLU A 179 -1.05 -16.64 0.23
CA GLU A 179 -1.68 -17.87 -0.25
C GLU A 179 -3.00 -18.14 0.47
N GLU A 180 -3.06 -17.87 1.78
CA GLU A 180 -4.29 -18.02 2.57
C GLU A 180 -5.36 -17.03 2.10
N VAL A 181 -4.96 -15.78 1.83
CA VAL A 181 -5.88 -14.75 1.30
C VAL A 181 -6.36 -15.10 -0.10
N ILE A 182 -5.47 -15.52 -1.00
CA ILE A 182 -5.84 -15.95 -2.34
C ILE A 182 -6.84 -17.09 -2.24
N LYS A 183 -6.53 -18.16 -1.52
CA LYS A 183 -7.41 -19.30 -1.34
C LYS A 183 -8.77 -18.94 -0.72
N LYS A 184 -8.79 -17.99 0.24
CA LYS A 184 -10.00 -17.59 0.97
C LYS A 184 -10.98 -16.82 0.09
N TYR A 185 -10.48 -16.00 -0.83
CA TYR A 185 -11.30 -15.07 -1.62
C TYR A 185 -11.36 -15.40 -3.11
N ASP A 186 -10.73 -16.49 -3.56
CA ASP A 186 -10.73 -16.88 -4.97
C ASP A 186 -12.13 -17.26 -5.46
N SER A 187 -12.52 -16.67 -6.57
CA SER A 187 -13.75 -16.98 -7.31
C SER A 187 -13.70 -16.35 -8.71
N PRO A 188 -14.54 -16.79 -9.66
CA PRO A 188 -14.59 -16.21 -11.01
C PRO A 188 -14.92 -14.70 -11.05
N THR A 189 -15.52 -14.14 -10.00
CA THR A 189 -15.85 -12.71 -9.88
C THR A 189 -14.87 -11.91 -9.02
N THR A 190 -13.82 -12.57 -8.53
CA THR A 190 -12.76 -11.91 -7.75
C THR A 190 -11.65 -11.39 -8.65
N TYR A 191 -11.15 -10.22 -8.28
CA TYR A 191 -9.95 -9.64 -8.86
C TYR A 191 -8.91 -9.40 -7.77
N PHE A 192 -7.70 -9.86 -8.02
CA PHE A 192 -6.54 -9.67 -7.15
C PHE A 192 -5.55 -8.70 -7.78
N TYR A 193 -5.20 -7.64 -7.06
CA TYR A 193 -4.04 -6.82 -7.38
C TYR A 193 -2.87 -7.22 -6.48
N CYS A 194 -1.82 -7.78 -7.06
CA CYS A 194 -0.64 -8.28 -6.35
C CYS A 194 0.55 -7.35 -6.59
N ASP A 195 1.08 -6.78 -5.52
CA ASP A 195 2.26 -5.91 -5.47
C ASP A 195 3.23 -6.39 -4.39
N PRO A 196 3.84 -7.59 -4.59
CA PRO A 196 4.74 -8.17 -3.60
C PRO A 196 6.06 -7.39 -3.49
N PRO A 197 6.90 -7.65 -2.48
CA PRO A 197 8.29 -7.22 -2.49
C PRO A 197 8.96 -7.67 -3.78
N TYR A 198 9.70 -6.78 -4.47
CA TYR A 198 10.28 -7.13 -5.77
C TYR A 198 11.59 -7.87 -5.61
N PHE A 199 11.84 -8.82 -6.50
CA PHE A 199 13.07 -9.60 -6.53
C PHE A 199 14.32 -8.69 -6.52
N LYS A 200 15.29 -8.97 -5.65
CA LYS A 200 16.48 -8.17 -5.34
C LYS A 200 16.20 -6.81 -4.66
N THR A 201 14.98 -6.59 -4.18
CA THR A 201 14.64 -5.40 -3.39
C THR A 201 13.95 -5.77 -2.06
N GLU A 202 13.95 -7.06 -1.72
CA GLU A 202 13.28 -7.63 -0.55
C GLU A 202 13.80 -7.03 0.75
N ASP A 203 15.10 -6.71 0.81
CA ASP A 203 15.77 -6.09 1.97
C ASP A 203 15.21 -4.70 2.35
N TYR A 204 14.40 -4.08 1.49
CA TYR A 204 13.74 -2.81 1.80
C TYR A 204 12.49 -2.97 2.68
N TYR A 205 12.00 -4.20 2.85
CA TYR A 205 10.79 -4.47 3.62
C TYR A 205 11.14 -5.05 4.98
N ILE A 206 10.51 -4.50 6.04
CA ILE A 206 10.70 -4.96 7.42
C ILE A 206 9.96 -6.30 7.60
N ASN A 207 10.64 -7.27 8.21
CA ASN A 207 10.06 -8.53 8.67
C ASN A 207 9.59 -9.52 7.57
N HIS A 208 10.16 -9.46 6.34
CA HIS A 208 9.75 -10.41 5.30
C HIS A 208 10.95 -11.09 4.67
N ASP A 209 11.05 -12.40 4.88
CA ASP A 209 11.86 -13.28 4.06
C ASP A 209 11.07 -13.60 2.78
N PHE A 210 11.15 -12.69 1.79
CA PHE A 210 10.49 -12.85 0.50
C PHE A 210 11.49 -13.35 -0.56
N GLY A 211 12.20 -14.44 -0.24
CA GLY A 211 13.19 -15.05 -1.13
C GLY A 211 12.56 -15.69 -2.37
N ILE A 212 13.41 -16.27 -3.24
CA ILE A 212 12.99 -16.84 -4.54
C ILE A 212 11.89 -17.91 -4.40
N GLN A 213 11.92 -18.71 -3.33
CA GLN A 213 10.89 -19.72 -3.07
C GLN A 213 9.53 -19.10 -2.79
N THR A 214 9.50 -17.94 -2.11
CA THR A 214 8.25 -17.20 -1.85
C THR A 214 7.69 -16.58 -3.12
N HIS A 215 8.56 -16.08 -4.02
CA HIS A 215 8.14 -15.64 -5.36
C HIS A 215 7.54 -16.79 -6.18
N GLU A 216 8.13 -17.99 -6.10
CA GLU A 216 7.61 -19.18 -6.78
C GLU A 216 6.28 -19.66 -6.19
N ARG A 217 6.12 -19.62 -4.85
CA ARG A 217 4.86 -19.90 -4.17
C ARG A 217 3.76 -18.94 -4.69
N LEU A 218 4.06 -17.64 -4.78
CA LEU A 218 3.10 -16.66 -5.32
C LEU A 218 2.74 -16.97 -6.77
N ALA A 219 3.72 -17.25 -7.63
CA ALA A 219 3.46 -17.60 -9.02
C ALA A 219 2.57 -18.86 -9.14
N ASN A 220 2.79 -19.87 -8.31
CA ASN A 220 1.96 -21.07 -8.31
C ASN A 220 0.54 -20.82 -7.81
N ALA A 221 0.37 -20.01 -6.75
CA ALA A 221 -0.94 -19.62 -6.27
C ALA A 221 -1.74 -18.84 -7.33
N LEU A 222 -1.10 -17.90 -8.03
CA LEU A 222 -1.74 -17.11 -9.10
C LEU A 222 -2.12 -17.95 -10.33
N LYS A 223 -1.36 -19.00 -10.65
CA LYS A 223 -1.70 -19.91 -11.75
C LYS A 223 -2.86 -20.85 -11.43
N ALA A 224 -3.04 -21.18 -10.15
CA ALA A 224 -4.06 -22.12 -9.69
C ALA A 224 -5.42 -21.49 -9.46
N MET A 225 -5.53 -20.14 -9.43
CA MET A 225 -6.77 -19.44 -9.11
C MET A 225 -7.77 -19.42 -10.26
N GLU A 226 -9.07 -19.32 -9.92
CA GLU A 226 -10.17 -19.11 -10.84
C GLU A 226 -10.40 -17.62 -11.16
N GLY A 227 -10.03 -16.75 -10.22
CA GLY A 227 -10.20 -15.31 -10.32
C GLY A 227 -9.24 -14.66 -11.30
N ARG A 228 -9.39 -13.36 -11.44
CA ARG A 228 -8.51 -12.53 -12.27
C ARG A 228 -7.44 -11.88 -11.41
N PHE A 229 -6.25 -11.75 -11.96
CA PHE A 229 -5.19 -11.01 -11.28
C PHE A 229 -4.43 -10.04 -12.17
N SER A 230 -3.88 -9.02 -11.55
CA SER A 230 -2.76 -8.23 -12.08
C SER A 230 -1.61 -8.27 -11.08
N LEU A 231 -0.44 -8.64 -11.57
CA LEU A 231 0.80 -8.76 -10.80
C LEU A 231 1.78 -7.69 -11.24
N SER A 232 2.17 -6.79 -10.31
CA SER A 232 3.20 -5.77 -10.53
C SER A 232 4.58 -6.29 -10.17
N TYR A 233 5.56 -6.07 -11.08
CA TYR A 233 6.98 -6.38 -10.85
C TYR A 233 7.92 -5.45 -11.62
N TYR A 234 9.21 -5.52 -11.27
CA TYR A 234 10.31 -5.25 -12.20
C TYR A 234 10.69 -6.55 -12.90
N HIS A 235 11.09 -6.46 -14.17
CA HIS A 235 11.44 -7.65 -14.94
C HIS A 235 12.63 -8.43 -14.34
N PHE A 236 12.50 -9.76 -14.29
CA PHE A 236 13.57 -10.71 -14.05
C PHE A 236 13.23 -12.06 -14.76
N ASP A 237 14.26 -12.81 -15.12
CA ASP A 237 14.17 -13.93 -16.08
C ASP A 237 13.16 -15.06 -15.71
N LEU A 238 12.86 -15.25 -14.41
CA LEU A 238 11.92 -16.28 -14.00
C LEU A 238 10.47 -15.91 -14.26
N LEU A 239 10.16 -14.60 -14.37
CA LEU A 239 8.80 -14.17 -14.73
C LEU A 239 8.38 -14.68 -16.10
N ASP A 240 9.30 -14.68 -17.09
CA ASP A 240 9.02 -15.20 -18.43
C ASP A 240 8.71 -16.69 -18.43
N LYS A 241 9.30 -17.45 -17.49
CA LYS A 241 9.05 -18.87 -17.30
C LYS A 241 7.73 -19.13 -16.57
N TRP A 242 7.43 -18.31 -15.55
CA TRP A 242 6.22 -18.46 -14.75
C TRP A 242 4.98 -17.98 -15.47
N PHE A 243 5.11 -16.90 -16.24
CA PHE A 243 4.01 -16.22 -16.93
C PHE A 243 4.36 -15.91 -18.39
N PRO A 244 4.50 -16.95 -19.26
CA PRO A 244 4.90 -16.74 -20.65
C PRO A 244 3.92 -15.81 -21.37
N VAL A 245 4.45 -14.91 -22.21
CA VAL A 245 3.66 -13.92 -22.97
C VAL A 245 2.67 -14.53 -23.96
N THR A 246 2.79 -15.82 -24.23
CA THR A 246 1.84 -16.60 -25.04
C THR A 246 0.54 -16.92 -24.29
N GLU A 247 0.54 -16.85 -22.96
CA GLU A 247 -0.59 -17.22 -22.09
C GLU A 247 -1.07 -16.05 -21.24
N TYR A 248 -0.20 -15.08 -20.97
CA TYR A 248 -0.49 -13.94 -20.10
C TYR A 248 -0.34 -12.61 -20.84
N THR A 249 -1.18 -11.65 -20.47
CA THR A 249 -1.07 -10.28 -20.99
C THR A 249 -0.06 -9.50 -20.19
N TRP A 250 0.96 -8.94 -20.86
CA TRP A 250 1.98 -8.10 -20.26
C TRP A 250 1.81 -6.65 -20.71
N LYS A 251 1.94 -5.72 -19.78
CA LYS A 251 2.00 -4.28 -20.03
C LYS A 251 3.16 -3.70 -19.25
N ASP A 252 3.81 -2.72 -19.82
CA ASP A 252 4.90 -1.99 -19.20
C ASP A 252 4.61 -0.49 -19.07
N LYS A 253 5.23 0.13 -18.07
CA LYS A 253 5.13 1.56 -17.81
C LYS A 253 6.45 2.12 -17.31
N GLU A 254 7.06 3.00 -18.09
CA GLU A 254 8.17 3.81 -17.57
C GLU A 254 7.68 4.86 -16.57
N PHE A 255 8.42 5.04 -15.50
CA PHE A 255 8.18 6.09 -14.52
C PHE A 255 9.49 6.61 -13.90
N ALA A 256 9.48 7.85 -13.43
CA ALA A 256 10.62 8.42 -12.75
C ALA A 256 10.69 7.91 -11.30
N LYS A 257 11.80 7.24 -10.92
CA LYS A 257 12.05 6.79 -9.53
C LYS A 257 12.29 8.00 -8.62
N THR A 258 11.51 8.13 -7.54
CA THR A 258 11.63 9.25 -6.60
C THR A 258 12.75 9.04 -5.59
N ALA A 259 13.07 7.79 -5.27
CA ALA A 259 13.98 7.43 -4.17
C ALA A 259 15.46 7.78 -4.39
N MET A 260 15.86 8.20 -5.59
CA MET A 260 17.25 8.55 -5.94
C MET A 260 17.37 9.90 -6.67
N ALA A 261 16.46 10.83 -6.40
CA ALA A 261 16.57 12.16 -7.00
C ALA A 261 17.77 12.91 -6.40
N VAL A 262 18.81 13.11 -7.18
CA VAL A 262 19.94 13.97 -6.83
C VAL A 262 19.69 15.34 -7.48
N PRO A 263 19.74 16.44 -6.72
CA PRO A 263 19.59 17.78 -7.30
C PRO A 263 20.56 17.99 -8.48
N GLY A 264 20.02 18.45 -9.61
CA GLY A 264 20.83 18.71 -10.82
C GLY A 264 21.14 17.50 -11.71
N LYS A 265 20.67 16.28 -11.35
CA LYS A 265 20.79 15.08 -12.22
C LYS A 265 19.42 14.64 -12.71
N ALA A 266 19.37 14.10 -13.93
CA ALA A 266 18.16 13.48 -14.46
C ALA A 266 17.71 12.33 -13.54
N GLN A 267 16.40 12.25 -13.26
CA GLN A 267 15.85 11.17 -12.45
C GLN A 267 16.04 9.82 -13.15
N THR A 268 16.50 8.83 -12.39
CA THR A 268 16.56 7.45 -12.89
C THR A 268 15.15 6.96 -13.20
N LYS A 269 14.99 6.37 -14.37
CA LYS A 269 13.73 5.74 -14.77
C LYS A 269 13.67 4.30 -14.26
N GLY A 270 12.48 3.83 -13.98
CA GLY A 270 12.17 2.42 -13.75
C GLY A 270 11.07 2.00 -14.70
N THR A 271 11.02 0.73 -15.06
CA THR A 271 9.93 0.15 -15.84
C THR A 271 9.15 -0.79 -14.95
N GLU A 272 7.90 -0.45 -14.69
CA GLU A 272 6.93 -1.33 -14.03
C GLU A 272 6.32 -2.25 -15.06
N ILE A 273 6.22 -3.54 -14.74
CA ILE A 273 5.53 -4.54 -15.53
C ILE A 273 4.24 -4.91 -14.82
N LEU A 274 3.16 -5.06 -15.58
CA LEU A 274 1.88 -5.57 -15.11
C LEU A 274 1.54 -6.83 -15.89
N ILE A 275 1.49 -7.98 -15.21
CA ILE A 275 1.19 -9.29 -15.76
C ILE A 275 -0.25 -9.65 -15.37
N MET A 276 -1.06 -10.10 -16.34
CA MET A 276 -2.48 -10.38 -16.14
C MET A 276 -2.87 -11.72 -16.79
N ASN A 277 -3.84 -12.43 -16.19
CA ASN A 277 -4.38 -13.70 -16.72
C ASN A 277 -5.64 -13.53 -17.58
N TYR A 278 -5.89 -12.30 -18.09
CA TYR A 278 -7.06 -11.97 -18.91
C TYR A 278 -6.70 -11.00 -20.02
#